data_74b17a9e8f9e30501bc57f309b0dd404
#
_entry.id   74b17a9e8f9e30501bc57f309b0dd404
#
_cell.length_a   1.000
_cell.length_b   1.000
_cell.length_c   1.000
_cell.angle_alpha   90.00
_cell.angle_beta   90.00
_cell.angle_gamma   90.00
#
_symmetry.space_group_name_H-M   'P 1'
#
loop_
_entity.id
_entity.type
_entity.pdbx_description
1 polymer ?
#
loop_
_entity_poly.entity_id
_entity_poly.type
_entity_poly.pdbx_seq_one_letter_code
_entity_poly.pdbx_strand_id
1 'polypeptide(L)'
;RPKERITMFIAGPQNCGKSYFIAEFLDEYKQFHPKRPIYLLTGLDEGDKHFARHNIRKIDMDAETIGSLSLEELRNDDKTGKRLGCLLIFDDTDRIPSKPLMKKVYDLMGMALSTGRDHTTQNGDADIDVIITNHEINDFLRTKPVLTECNYLVMFPQCSLKNQMDYCLDKVGITKRMKEMITTYNLSRSLVIHKTYPFYAVMLDKIIMLK
;
A
#
# COMPACT_ATOMS: atom_id res chain seq x y z
N ARG A 1 -19.13 2.13 7.66
CA ARG A 1 -17.99 1.25 7.32
C ARG A 1 -17.56 1.56 5.90
N PRO A 2 -16.30 1.83 5.64
CA PRO A 2 -15.83 1.89 4.27
C PRO A 2 -15.94 0.49 3.66
N LYS A 3 -16.84 0.34 2.68
CA LYS A 3 -16.89 -0.87 1.83
C LYS A 3 -15.81 -0.84 0.75
N GLU A 4 -15.08 0.26 0.68
CA GLU A 4 -14.07 0.47 -0.33
C GLU A 4 -12.81 -0.32 0.02
N ARG A 5 -12.32 -1.05 -0.96
CA ARG A 5 -11.06 -1.75 -0.89
C ARG A 5 -9.92 -0.75 -0.75
N ILE A 6 -8.98 -1.05 0.13
CA ILE A 6 -7.78 -0.24 0.31
C ILE A 6 -6.65 -0.84 -0.52
N THR A 7 -6.23 -0.11 -1.55
CA THR A 7 -5.01 -0.40 -2.30
C THR A 7 -4.14 0.84 -2.27
N MET A 8 -3.02 0.77 -1.52
CA MET A 8 -2.21 1.94 -1.18
C MET A 8 -0.78 1.77 -1.67
N PHE A 9 -0.28 2.75 -2.40
CA PHE A 9 1.12 2.86 -2.75
C PHE A 9 1.79 3.96 -1.93
N ILE A 10 2.83 3.61 -1.19
CA ILE A 10 3.57 4.50 -0.31
C ILE A 10 4.97 4.68 -0.86
N ALA A 11 5.27 5.89 -1.30
CA ALA A 11 6.49 6.22 -2.00
C ALA A 11 7.33 7.26 -1.25
N GLY A 12 8.63 7.00 -1.11
CA GLY A 12 9.52 7.96 -0.48
C GLY A 12 10.88 7.36 -0.10
N PRO A 13 11.90 8.22 0.06
CA PRO A 13 13.25 7.79 0.40
C PRO A 13 13.31 7.07 1.75
N GLN A 14 14.46 6.50 2.05
CA GLN A 14 14.72 5.90 3.35
C GLN A 14 14.55 6.94 4.49
N ASN A 15 14.04 6.51 5.63
CA ASN A 15 13.80 7.36 6.80
C ASN A 15 12.81 8.52 6.63
N CYS A 16 12.02 8.57 5.54
CA CYS A 16 10.99 9.59 5.39
C CYS A 16 9.74 9.36 6.27
N GLY A 17 9.59 8.15 6.83
CA GLY A 17 8.50 7.81 7.74
C GLY A 17 7.45 6.86 7.18
N LYS A 18 7.76 6.08 6.12
CA LYS A 18 6.84 5.08 5.55
C LYS A 18 6.32 4.10 6.60
N SER A 19 7.23 3.43 7.31
CA SER A 19 6.87 2.43 8.33
C SER A 19 6.08 3.04 9.50
N TYR A 20 6.43 4.27 9.89
CA TYR A 20 5.66 5.01 10.89
C TYR A 20 4.22 5.28 10.41
N PHE A 21 4.07 5.75 9.18
CA PHE A 21 2.75 6.00 8.58
C PHE A 21 1.91 4.72 8.52
N ILE A 22 2.53 3.58 8.11
CA ILE A 22 1.84 2.29 8.09
C ILE A 22 1.41 1.88 9.50
N ALA A 23 2.28 2.03 10.50
CA ALA A 23 1.96 1.66 11.88
C ALA A 23 0.76 2.47 12.43
N GLU A 24 0.71 3.77 12.19
CA GLU A 24 -0.46 4.61 12.54
C GLU A 24 -1.72 4.18 11.79
N PHE A 25 -1.59 3.89 10.49
CA PHE A 25 -2.69 3.36 9.69
C PHE A 25 -3.21 2.02 10.24
N LEU A 26 -2.34 1.13 10.69
CA LEU A 26 -2.71 -0.17 11.23
C LEU A 26 -3.48 -0.06 12.55
N ASP A 27 -3.19 0.94 13.39
CA ASP A 27 -3.96 1.20 14.60
C ASP A 27 -5.43 1.45 14.27
N GLU A 28 -5.69 2.30 13.27
CA GLU A 28 -7.05 2.59 12.81
C GLU A 28 -7.67 1.39 12.05
N TYR A 29 -6.89 0.76 11.17
CA TYR A 29 -7.36 -0.39 10.38
C TYR A 29 -7.88 -1.52 11.27
N LYS A 30 -7.20 -1.82 12.38
CA LYS A 30 -7.60 -2.85 13.33
C LYS A 30 -8.89 -2.54 14.08
N GLN A 31 -9.25 -1.27 14.26
CA GLN A 31 -10.55 -0.89 14.85
C GLN A 31 -11.71 -1.28 13.93
N PHE A 32 -11.53 -1.12 12.61
CA PHE A 32 -12.55 -1.48 11.61
C PHE A 32 -12.55 -2.97 11.24
N HIS A 33 -11.37 -3.60 11.27
CA HIS A 33 -11.15 -4.99 10.85
C HIS A 33 -10.41 -5.81 11.92
N PRO A 34 -10.97 -5.98 13.14
CA PRO A 34 -10.25 -6.57 14.28
C PRO A 34 -9.85 -8.04 14.06
N LYS A 35 -10.55 -8.76 13.19
CA LYS A 35 -10.32 -10.19 12.93
C LYS A 35 -9.51 -10.47 11.66
N ARG A 36 -9.29 -9.47 10.81
CA ARG A 36 -8.52 -9.66 9.58
C ARG A 36 -7.05 -9.90 9.89
N PRO A 37 -6.43 -10.96 9.35
CA PRO A 37 -5.00 -11.15 9.42
C PRO A 37 -4.27 -10.07 8.60
N ILE A 38 -3.10 -9.69 9.10
CA ILE A 38 -2.18 -8.78 8.42
C ILE A 38 -0.92 -9.56 8.12
N TYR A 39 -0.50 -9.54 6.88
CA TYR A 39 0.72 -10.21 6.42
C TYR A 39 1.72 -9.15 5.94
N LEU A 40 2.96 -9.30 6.36
CA LEU A 40 4.09 -8.47 5.94
C LEU A 40 5.05 -9.32 5.11
N LEU A 41 5.13 -9.00 3.83
CA LEU A 41 6.12 -9.57 2.92
C LEU A 41 7.30 -8.60 2.88
N THR A 42 8.44 -9.00 3.45
CA THR A 42 9.65 -8.18 3.53
C THR A 42 10.90 -9.02 3.37
N GLY A 43 11.94 -8.46 2.77
CA GLY A 43 13.27 -9.07 2.71
C GLY A 43 14.14 -8.79 3.93
N LEU A 44 13.62 -8.09 4.94
CA LEU A 44 14.37 -7.76 6.16
C LEU A 44 14.22 -8.88 7.20
N ASP A 45 15.34 -9.38 7.75
CA ASP A 45 15.33 -10.49 8.69
C ASP A 45 14.59 -10.18 10.00
N GLU A 46 14.81 -9.01 10.59
CA GLU A 46 14.21 -8.62 11.87
C GLU A 46 12.88 -7.89 11.77
N GLY A 47 12.48 -7.51 10.55
CA GLY A 47 11.32 -6.63 10.35
C GLY A 47 11.54 -5.20 10.88
N ASP A 48 10.61 -4.32 10.64
CA ASP A 48 10.66 -2.96 11.19
C ASP A 48 10.05 -2.95 12.59
N LYS A 49 10.78 -2.39 13.59
CA LYS A 49 10.31 -2.26 14.98
C LYS A 49 9.02 -1.44 15.14
N HIS A 50 8.68 -0.60 14.15
CA HIS A 50 7.39 0.10 14.12
C HIS A 50 6.22 -0.87 14.00
N PHE A 51 6.42 -2.07 13.46
CA PHE A 51 5.39 -3.09 13.32
C PHE A 51 5.27 -4.01 14.54
N ALA A 52 6.22 -3.99 15.48
CA ALA A 52 6.28 -4.89 16.62
C ALA A 52 5.03 -4.82 17.55
N ARG A 53 4.36 -3.69 17.60
CA ARG A 53 3.13 -3.51 18.39
C ARG A 53 1.87 -4.13 17.75
N HIS A 54 1.96 -4.52 16.49
CA HIS A 54 0.84 -5.11 15.74
C HIS A 54 1.03 -6.63 15.63
N ASN A 55 -0.05 -7.37 15.69
CA ASN A 55 -0.03 -8.80 15.42
C ASN A 55 0.02 -9.02 13.90
N ILE A 56 1.23 -8.97 13.33
CA ILE A 56 1.52 -9.13 11.92
C ILE A 56 2.21 -10.47 11.70
N ARG A 57 1.73 -11.21 10.71
CA ARG A 57 2.35 -12.46 10.27
C ARG A 57 3.39 -12.14 9.20
N LYS A 58 4.67 -12.30 9.52
CA LYS A 58 5.75 -12.10 8.56
C LYS A 58 5.77 -13.28 7.57
N ILE A 59 5.95 -12.96 6.30
CA ILE A 59 6.20 -13.90 5.20
C ILE A 59 7.55 -13.53 4.60
N ASP A 60 8.49 -14.46 4.61
CA ASP A 60 9.81 -14.24 4.08
C ASP A 60 9.78 -14.16 2.54
N MET A 61 10.46 -13.15 1.99
CA MET A 61 10.55 -12.97 0.55
C MET A 61 11.68 -13.84 -0.03
N ASP A 62 11.52 -15.14 0.01
CA ASP A 62 12.37 -16.10 -0.68
C ASP A 62 11.60 -16.82 -1.80
N ALA A 63 12.34 -17.52 -2.68
CA ALA A 63 11.77 -18.10 -3.89
C ALA A 63 10.84 -19.31 -3.63
N GLU A 64 11.05 -20.04 -2.54
CA GLU A 64 10.26 -21.20 -2.13
C GLU A 64 8.95 -20.73 -1.51
N THR A 65 9.04 -19.87 -0.50
CA THR A 65 7.90 -19.31 0.23
C THR A 65 6.96 -18.57 -0.73
N ILE A 66 7.48 -17.64 -1.55
CA ILE A 66 6.66 -16.89 -2.51
C ILE A 66 6.09 -17.80 -3.61
N GLY A 67 6.83 -18.86 -4.00
CA GLY A 67 6.38 -19.79 -5.02
C GLY A 67 5.24 -20.71 -4.60
N SER A 68 5.11 -20.99 -3.30
CA SER A 68 4.07 -21.82 -2.70
C SER A 68 2.88 -21.02 -2.13
N LEU A 69 3.01 -19.70 -2.02
CA LEU A 69 2.02 -18.84 -1.37
C LEU A 69 0.70 -18.77 -2.15
N SER A 70 -0.38 -19.16 -1.50
CA SER A 70 -1.74 -19.07 -2.04
C SER A 70 -2.50 -17.89 -1.43
N LEU A 71 -2.98 -16.98 -2.28
CA LEU A 71 -3.85 -15.88 -1.83
C LEU A 71 -5.17 -16.40 -1.23
N GLU A 72 -5.63 -17.59 -1.66
CA GLU A 72 -6.83 -18.23 -1.09
C GLU A 72 -6.62 -18.60 0.38
N GLU A 73 -5.46 -19.15 0.73
CA GLU A 73 -5.12 -19.51 2.10
C GLU A 73 -5.00 -18.27 2.99
N LEU A 74 -4.38 -17.20 2.51
CA LEU A 74 -4.16 -16.00 3.29
C LEU A 74 -5.45 -15.28 3.72
N ARG A 75 -6.51 -15.44 2.97
CA ARG A 75 -7.80 -14.74 3.21
C ARG A 75 -8.82 -15.55 4.00
N ASN A 76 -8.55 -16.83 4.24
CA ASN A 76 -9.44 -17.70 4.99
C ASN A 76 -9.00 -17.79 6.46
N ASP A 77 -9.96 -17.95 7.35
CA ASP A 77 -9.69 -18.25 8.75
C ASP A 77 -9.23 -19.70 8.88
N ASP A 78 -8.04 -19.93 9.41
CA ASP A 78 -7.41 -21.24 9.60
C ASP A 78 -8.29 -22.22 10.41
N LYS A 79 -9.13 -21.70 11.30
CA LYS A 79 -9.96 -22.51 12.21
C LYS A 79 -11.35 -22.83 11.66
N THR A 80 -11.93 -21.90 10.94
CA THR A 80 -13.34 -21.99 10.53
C THR A 80 -13.51 -22.11 9.02
N GLY A 81 -12.46 -21.94 8.24
CA GLY A 81 -12.50 -21.85 6.77
C GLY A 81 -13.33 -20.66 6.25
N LYS A 82 -13.75 -19.77 7.14
CA LYS A 82 -14.53 -18.58 6.75
C LYS A 82 -13.63 -17.55 6.08
N ARG A 83 -14.14 -16.97 5.00
CA ARG A 83 -13.46 -15.90 4.29
C ARG A 83 -13.54 -14.60 5.09
N LEU A 84 -12.45 -14.24 5.74
CA LEU A 84 -12.32 -13.01 6.52
C LEU A 84 -11.74 -11.86 5.71
N GLY A 85 -11.05 -12.17 4.62
CA GLY A 85 -10.17 -11.25 3.92
C GLY A 85 -8.89 -10.99 4.69
N CYS A 86 -7.93 -10.29 4.06
CA CYS A 86 -6.64 -9.98 4.67
C CYS A 86 -6.12 -8.61 4.24
N LEU A 87 -5.10 -8.13 4.94
CA LEU A 87 -4.25 -7.02 4.51
C LEU A 87 -2.87 -7.56 4.18
N LEU A 88 -2.41 -7.32 2.95
CA LEU A 88 -1.06 -7.65 2.48
C LEU A 88 -0.22 -6.38 2.44
N ILE A 89 0.93 -6.40 3.10
CA ILE A 89 1.92 -5.33 3.08
C ILE A 89 3.16 -5.85 2.36
N PHE A 90 3.43 -5.30 1.18
CA PHE A 90 4.65 -5.55 0.42
C PHE A 90 5.64 -4.44 0.73
N ASP A 91 6.65 -4.74 1.53
CA ASP A 91 7.60 -3.75 2.04
C ASP A 91 8.92 -3.80 1.28
N ASP A 92 9.38 -2.64 0.81
CA ASP A 92 10.65 -2.42 0.12
C ASP A 92 10.89 -3.36 -1.08
N THR A 93 9.85 -3.60 -1.88
CA THR A 93 9.89 -4.55 -3.01
C THR A 93 10.86 -4.16 -4.13
N ASP A 94 11.25 -2.90 -4.20
CA ASP A 94 12.26 -2.40 -5.14
C ASP A 94 13.70 -2.80 -4.79
N ARG A 95 13.92 -3.34 -3.58
CA ARG A 95 15.24 -3.76 -3.07
C ARG A 95 15.51 -5.26 -3.15
N ILE A 96 14.64 -6.03 -3.76
CA ILE A 96 14.83 -7.47 -3.92
C ILE A 96 16.03 -7.70 -4.88
N PRO A 97 17.11 -8.35 -4.40
CA PRO A 97 18.35 -8.46 -5.19
C PRO A 97 18.24 -9.45 -6.36
N SER A 98 17.39 -10.47 -6.22
CA SER A 98 17.21 -11.53 -7.22
C SER A 98 16.12 -11.16 -8.24
N LYS A 99 16.48 -11.01 -9.50
CA LYS A 99 15.51 -10.75 -10.60
C LYS A 99 14.40 -11.82 -10.69
N PRO A 100 14.69 -13.15 -10.59
CA PRO A 100 13.66 -14.18 -10.60
C PRO A 100 12.70 -14.06 -9.42
N LEU A 101 13.22 -13.81 -8.20
CA LEU A 101 12.41 -13.61 -7.01
C LEU A 101 11.56 -12.33 -7.14
N MET A 102 12.16 -11.24 -7.57
CA MET A 102 11.47 -9.99 -7.83
C MET A 102 10.28 -10.21 -8.77
N LYS A 103 10.46 -10.95 -9.87
CA LYS A 103 9.37 -11.26 -10.80
C LYS A 103 8.23 -11.97 -10.07
N LYS A 104 8.52 -13.02 -9.29
CA LYS A 104 7.50 -13.75 -8.53
C LYS A 104 6.74 -12.86 -7.55
N VAL A 105 7.45 -11.96 -6.84
CA VAL A 105 6.82 -11.01 -5.90
C VAL A 105 5.91 -10.02 -6.65
N TYR A 106 6.34 -9.50 -7.79
CA TYR A 106 5.51 -8.60 -8.61
C TYR A 106 4.31 -9.33 -9.25
N ASP A 107 4.46 -10.59 -9.63
CA ASP A 107 3.34 -11.42 -10.12
C ASP A 107 2.31 -11.64 -9.00
N LEU A 108 2.75 -11.98 -7.78
CA LEU A 108 1.90 -12.12 -6.60
C LEU A 108 1.19 -10.80 -6.26
N MET A 109 1.93 -9.69 -6.27
CA MET A 109 1.38 -8.35 -6.04
C MET A 109 0.34 -7.99 -7.08
N GLY A 110 0.60 -8.28 -8.36
CA GLY A 110 -0.34 -8.07 -9.46
C GLY A 110 -1.61 -8.90 -9.28
N MET A 111 -1.48 -10.17 -8.89
CA MET A 111 -2.64 -11.01 -8.54
C MET A 111 -3.42 -10.43 -7.36
N ALA A 112 -2.75 -10.04 -6.28
CA ALA A 112 -3.42 -9.43 -5.13
C ALA A 112 -4.16 -8.16 -5.51
N LEU A 113 -3.58 -7.30 -6.35
CA LEU A 113 -4.20 -6.06 -6.83
C LEU A 113 -5.41 -6.32 -7.75
N SER A 114 -5.35 -7.31 -8.62
CA SER A 114 -6.43 -7.60 -9.57
C SER A 114 -7.56 -8.43 -8.97
N THR A 115 -7.26 -9.56 -8.32
CA THR A 115 -8.28 -10.52 -7.86
C THR A 115 -9.02 -10.06 -6.60
N GLY A 116 -8.40 -9.21 -5.78
CA GLY A 116 -9.05 -8.70 -4.57
C GLY A 116 -10.28 -7.81 -4.84
N ARG A 117 -10.56 -7.45 -6.10
CA ARG A 117 -11.76 -6.71 -6.51
C ARG A 117 -12.98 -7.61 -6.71
N ASP A 118 -12.75 -8.84 -7.14
CA ASP A 118 -13.82 -9.70 -7.66
C ASP A 118 -14.49 -10.53 -6.55
N HIS A 119 -13.92 -10.49 -5.36
CA HIS A 119 -14.37 -11.26 -4.23
C HIS A 119 -14.67 -10.38 -3.02
N THR A 120 -15.75 -10.72 -2.33
CA THR A 120 -16.13 -10.07 -1.07
C THR A 120 -16.12 -11.09 0.06
N THR A 121 -15.88 -10.61 1.26
CA THR A 121 -16.06 -11.40 2.48
C THR A 121 -17.55 -11.70 2.71
N GLN A 122 -17.85 -12.60 3.65
CA GLN A 122 -19.25 -12.88 4.04
C GLN A 122 -20.01 -11.65 4.53
N ASN A 123 -19.30 -10.61 4.96
CA ASN A 123 -19.89 -9.34 5.40
C ASN A 123 -20.04 -8.32 4.25
N GLY A 124 -19.69 -8.69 3.02
CA GLY A 124 -19.72 -7.80 1.85
C GLY A 124 -18.58 -6.79 1.80
N ASP A 125 -17.55 -6.93 2.66
CA ASP A 125 -16.34 -6.09 2.62
C ASP A 125 -15.39 -6.60 1.53
N ALA A 126 -14.48 -5.73 1.06
CA ALA A 126 -13.42 -6.13 0.14
C ALA A 126 -12.54 -7.23 0.75
N ASP A 127 -12.09 -8.17 -0.09
CA ASP A 127 -11.46 -9.41 0.34
C ASP A 127 -9.97 -9.23 0.67
N ILE A 128 -9.23 -8.55 -0.19
CA ILE A 128 -7.79 -8.31 -0.01
C ILE A 128 -7.50 -6.81 -0.10
N ASP A 129 -7.03 -6.26 0.99
CA ASP A 129 -6.44 -4.92 1.02
C ASP A 129 -4.92 -5.03 0.79
N VAL A 130 -4.32 -4.04 0.13
CA VAL A 130 -2.90 -4.10 -0.25
C VAL A 130 -2.21 -2.78 0.06
N ILE A 131 -1.07 -2.86 0.72
CA ILE A 131 -0.13 -1.74 0.90
C ILE A 131 1.19 -2.13 0.24
N ILE A 132 1.76 -1.23 -0.54
CA ILE A 132 3.04 -1.42 -1.22
C ILE A 132 3.94 -0.25 -0.87
N THR A 133 5.17 -0.53 -0.44
CA THR A 133 6.17 0.51 -0.20
C THR A 133 7.34 0.39 -1.17
N ASN A 134 7.81 1.53 -1.67
CA ASN A 134 9.02 1.61 -2.48
C ASN A 134 9.86 2.82 -2.07
N HIS A 135 11.18 2.69 -2.22
CA HIS A 135 12.12 3.79 -2.09
C HIS A 135 12.31 4.52 -3.40
N GLU A 136 12.42 3.77 -4.50
CA GLU A 136 12.64 4.30 -5.83
C GLU A 136 11.30 4.44 -6.56
N ILE A 137 11.00 5.66 -6.95
CA ILE A 137 9.75 6.00 -7.61
C ILE A 137 9.94 6.06 -9.13
N ASN A 138 11.18 6.24 -9.60
CA ASN A 138 11.47 6.52 -11.01
C ASN A 138 11.54 5.27 -11.91
N ASP A 139 11.41 4.05 -11.37
CA ASP A 139 11.33 2.85 -12.18
C ASP A 139 9.93 2.71 -12.79
N PHE A 140 9.78 3.25 -14.00
CA PHE A 140 8.52 3.26 -14.73
C PHE A 140 7.89 1.87 -14.91
N LEU A 141 8.70 0.86 -15.18
CA LEU A 141 8.18 -0.49 -15.45
C LEU A 141 7.57 -1.13 -14.20
N ARG A 142 8.12 -0.82 -13.03
CA ARG A 142 7.68 -1.38 -11.74
C ARG A 142 6.58 -0.55 -11.09
N THR A 143 6.69 0.78 -11.16
CA THR A 143 5.75 1.67 -10.47
C THR A 143 4.47 1.92 -11.23
N LYS A 144 4.48 1.87 -12.57
CA LYS A 144 3.28 2.13 -13.38
C LYS A 144 2.10 1.21 -13.06
N PRO A 145 2.25 -0.13 -13.02
CA PRO A 145 1.15 -1.02 -12.70
C PRO A 145 0.57 -0.73 -11.31
N VAL A 146 1.44 -0.51 -10.33
CA VAL A 146 1.04 -0.21 -8.95
C VAL A 146 0.29 1.13 -8.89
N LEU A 147 0.85 2.19 -9.49
CA LEU A 147 0.20 3.50 -9.56
C LEU A 147 -1.14 3.48 -10.30
N THR A 148 -1.32 2.57 -11.26
CA THR A 148 -2.59 2.41 -11.97
C THR A 148 -3.65 1.76 -11.08
N GLU A 149 -3.29 0.70 -10.37
CA GLU A 149 -4.24 -0.15 -9.62
C GLU A 149 -4.52 0.36 -8.19
N CYS A 150 -3.59 1.08 -7.56
CA CYS A 150 -3.82 1.63 -6.23
C CYS A 150 -4.82 2.77 -6.25
N ASN A 151 -5.73 2.80 -5.28
CA ASN A 151 -6.68 3.89 -5.07
C ASN A 151 -6.16 4.99 -4.12
N TYR A 152 -5.09 4.70 -3.37
CA TYR A 152 -4.39 5.68 -2.53
C TYR A 152 -2.92 5.78 -2.92
N LEU A 153 -2.43 7.01 -3.05
CA LEU A 153 -1.01 7.33 -3.17
C LEU A 153 -0.57 8.12 -1.97
N VAL A 154 0.46 7.64 -1.26
CA VAL A 154 1.07 8.33 -0.12
C VAL A 154 2.47 8.76 -0.47
N MET A 155 2.77 10.03 -0.24
CA MET A 155 4.09 10.63 -0.47
C MET A 155 4.54 11.46 0.73
N PHE A 156 5.83 11.75 0.79
CA PHE A 156 6.47 12.53 1.85
C PHE A 156 7.12 13.78 1.27
N PRO A 157 6.38 14.87 1.09
CA PRO A 157 6.83 16.05 0.34
C PRO A 157 8.11 16.69 0.85
N GLN A 158 8.34 16.65 2.16
CA GLN A 158 9.54 17.23 2.78
C GLN A 158 10.82 16.39 2.56
N CYS A 159 10.66 15.12 2.18
CA CYS A 159 11.77 14.19 1.99
C CYS A 159 11.97 13.80 0.53
N SER A 160 10.95 13.95 -0.30
CA SER A 160 10.98 13.52 -1.70
C SER A 160 11.49 14.61 -2.63
N LEU A 161 12.20 14.22 -3.68
CA LEU A 161 12.61 15.16 -4.73
C LEU A 161 11.37 15.63 -5.52
N LYS A 162 11.38 16.89 -5.91
CA LYS A 162 10.28 17.50 -6.65
C LYS A 162 9.90 16.73 -7.92
N ASN A 163 10.89 16.30 -8.70
CA ASN A 163 10.68 15.52 -9.93
C ASN A 163 10.03 14.16 -9.67
N GLN A 164 10.33 13.52 -8.53
CA GLN A 164 9.69 12.27 -8.12
C GLN A 164 8.23 12.48 -7.76
N MET A 165 7.94 13.54 -7.01
CA MET A 165 6.58 13.92 -6.68
C MET A 165 5.77 14.25 -7.93
N ASP A 166 6.33 15.09 -8.81
CA ASP A 166 5.67 15.47 -10.07
C ASP A 166 5.36 14.25 -10.93
N TYR A 167 6.30 13.31 -11.04
CA TYR A 167 6.10 12.05 -11.74
C TYR A 167 4.92 11.26 -11.19
N CYS A 168 4.88 11.03 -9.88
CA CYS A 168 3.77 10.29 -9.25
C CYS A 168 2.42 10.99 -9.44
N LEU A 169 2.37 12.29 -9.20
CA LEU A 169 1.16 13.09 -9.34
C LEU A 169 0.62 13.06 -10.78
N ASP A 170 1.52 13.18 -11.79
CA ASP A 170 1.13 13.08 -13.19
C ASP A 170 0.58 11.69 -13.55
N LYS A 171 1.20 10.63 -13.04
CA LYS A 171 0.76 9.25 -13.31
C LYS A 171 -0.59 8.92 -12.68
N VAL A 172 -0.95 9.56 -11.59
CA VAL A 172 -2.28 9.39 -10.97
C VAL A 172 -3.31 10.40 -11.46
N GLY A 173 -2.99 11.17 -12.49
CA GLY A 173 -3.94 12.07 -13.15
C GLY A 173 -4.16 13.40 -12.43
N ILE A 174 -3.24 13.82 -11.56
CA ILE A 174 -3.30 15.12 -10.90
C ILE A 174 -2.90 16.22 -11.88
N THR A 175 -3.85 17.08 -12.20
CA THR A 175 -3.64 18.21 -13.11
C THR A 175 -2.75 19.29 -12.50
N LYS A 176 -2.19 20.17 -13.34
CA LYS A 176 -1.40 21.33 -12.88
C LYS A 176 -2.17 22.16 -11.84
N ARG A 177 -3.45 22.45 -12.09
CA ARG A 177 -4.31 23.19 -11.15
C ARG A 177 -4.44 22.48 -9.80
N MET A 178 -4.63 21.14 -9.79
CA MET A 178 -4.70 20.36 -8.56
C MET A 178 -3.37 20.38 -7.81
N LYS A 179 -2.23 20.30 -8.53
CA LYS A 179 -0.90 20.43 -7.92
C LYS A 179 -0.73 21.79 -7.25
N GLU A 180 -1.16 22.87 -7.90
CA GLU A 180 -1.14 24.23 -7.33
C GLU A 180 -2.00 24.31 -6.06
N MET A 181 -3.19 23.70 -6.07
CA MET A 181 -4.03 23.61 -4.86
C MET A 181 -3.32 22.89 -3.72
N ILE A 182 -2.69 21.75 -3.98
CA ILE A 182 -1.96 20.97 -2.98
C ILE A 182 -0.78 21.79 -2.42
N THR A 183 0.00 22.45 -3.28
CA THR A 183 1.19 23.21 -2.88
C THR A 183 0.89 24.53 -2.19
N THR A 184 -0.29 25.12 -2.41
CA THR A 184 -0.73 26.33 -1.71
C THR A 184 -0.88 26.12 -0.20
N TYR A 185 -1.20 24.90 0.20
CA TYR A 185 -1.24 24.53 1.61
C TYR A 185 0.13 24.01 2.03
N ASN A 186 0.66 24.51 3.12
CA ASN A 186 1.91 24.01 3.68
C ASN A 186 1.87 22.50 3.78
N LEU A 187 2.72 21.82 3.00
CA LEU A 187 2.72 20.39 2.90
C LEU A 187 3.08 19.78 4.26
N SER A 188 2.20 18.94 4.77
CA SER A 188 2.45 18.14 5.95
C SER A 188 3.55 17.11 5.70
N ARG A 189 3.98 16.41 6.74
CA ARG A 189 4.97 15.32 6.62
C ARG A 189 4.56 14.28 5.58
N SER A 190 3.28 13.93 5.54
CA SER A 190 2.70 13.01 4.56
C SER A 190 1.57 13.67 3.77
N LEU A 191 1.47 13.30 2.51
CA LEU A 191 0.40 13.68 1.58
C LEU A 191 -0.24 12.40 1.09
N VAL A 192 -1.53 12.22 1.38
CA VAL A 192 -2.33 11.09 0.88
C VAL A 192 -3.26 11.57 -0.22
N ILE A 193 -3.18 10.99 -1.40
CA ILE A 193 -4.07 11.27 -2.52
C ILE A 193 -5.01 10.09 -2.71
N HIS A 194 -6.32 10.34 -2.65
CA HIS A 194 -7.35 9.40 -3.06
C HIS A 194 -7.68 9.60 -4.54
N LYS A 195 -7.49 8.57 -5.35
CA LYS A 195 -7.54 8.62 -6.82
C LYS A 195 -8.91 8.33 -7.42
N THR A 196 -9.80 7.73 -6.66
CA THR A 196 -11.16 7.42 -7.12
C THR A 196 -12.09 8.59 -6.83
N TYR A 197 -13.23 8.64 -7.52
CA TYR A 197 -14.19 9.71 -7.27
C TYR A 197 -14.89 9.53 -5.90
N PRO A 198 -14.96 10.56 -5.06
CA PRO A 198 -14.44 11.91 -5.24
C PRO A 198 -12.91 11.99 -5.04
N PHE A 199 -12.20 12.71 -5.92
CA PHE A 199 -10.78 12.98 -5.78
C PHE A 199 -10.52 13.91 -4.61
N TYR A 200 -9.64 13.51 -3.68
CA TYR A 200 -9.23 14.37 -2.58
C TYR A 200 -7.78 14.10 -2.13
N ALA A 201 -7.19 15.10 -1.51
CA ALA A 201 -5.91 15.00 -0.84
C ALA A 201 -6.11 15.15 0.68
N VAL A 202 -5.44 14.30 1.46
CA VAL A 202 -5.41 14.39 2.92
C VAL A 202 -4.01 14.80 3.36
N MET A 203 -3.95 15.80 4.19
CA MET A 203 -2.78 16.24 4.94
C MET A 203 -3.11 16.17 6.42
N LEU A 204 -2.13 16.35 7.31
CA LEU A 204 -2.27 16.16 8.75
C LEU A 204 -3.54 16.81 9.35
N ASP A 205 -3.89 18.00 8.89
CA ASP A 205 -4.95 18.84 9.44
C ASP A 205 -6.05 19.20 8.42
N LYS A 206 -5.96 18.72 7.19
CA LYS A 206 -6.82 19.17 6.10
C LYS A 206 -7.19 18.07 5.11
N ILE A 207 -8.40 18.15 4.61
CA ILE A 207 -8.86 17.40 3.44
C ILE A 207 -9.18 18.40 2.34
N ILE A 208 -8.56 18.24 1.19
CA ILE A 208 -8.73 19.12 0.03
C ILE A 208 -9.43 18.34 -1.06
N MET A 209 -10.62 18.80 -1.47
CA MET A 209 -11.31 18.25 -2.63
C MET A 209 -10.63 18.72 -3.92
N LEU A 210 -10.13 17.80 -4.71
CA LEU A 210 -9.45 18.06 -5.96
C LEU A 210 -10.48 18.04 -7.10
N LYS A 211 -10.71 19.23 -7.68
CA LYS A 211 -11.71 19.45 -8.75
C LYS A 211 -11.04 19.92 -10.03
#